data_6893028adffb4e2c64a6e4ddb2d4a2f7
#
_entry.id   6893028adffb4e2c64a6e4ddb2d4a2f7
#
_cell.length_a   1.000
_cell.length_b   1.000
_cell.length_c   1.000
_cell.angle_alpha   90.00
_cell.angle_beta   90.00
_cell.angle_gamma   90.00
#
_symmetry.space_group_name_H-M   'P 1'
#
loop_
_entity.id
_entity.type
_entity.pdbx_description
1 polymer ?
#
loop_
_entity_poly.entity_id
_entity_poly.type
_entity_poly.pdbx_seq_one_letter_code
_entity_poly.pdbx_strand_id
1 'polypeptide(L)'
;MTEANTSVSMTPNAILNMVPGANLGAYVQTVSAIPMLSAEREQELAERLFYDNSVDSARELVLAHLRFVVHVARSYSGYGLQEADLIQEGNVGLMKAVKRFDPTKGVRLVSF
;
A
#
# COMPACT_ATOMS: atom_id res chain seq x y z
N MET A 1 -7.69 0.34 29.25
CA MET A 1 -7.66 0.37 28.66
C MET A 1 -7.44 0.04 27.54
N THR A 2 -7.57 0.03 27.12
CA THR A 2 -7.55 -0.05 25.96
C THR A 2 -6.53 -0.58 25.27
N GLU A 3 -5.78 -1.04 25.65
CA GLU A 3 -4.73 -1.52 25.08
C GLU A 3 -4.90 -2.70 24.30
N ALA A 4 -5.85 -3.50 24.57
CA ALA A 4 -6.14 -4.66 23.79
C ALA A 4 -6.35 -4.32 22.34
N ASN A 5 -6.85 -3.16 22.08
CA ASN A 5 -7.06 -2.77 20.72
C ASN A 5 -5.82 -2.55 19.96
N THR A 6 -4.79 -2.09 20.63
CA THR A 6 -3.58 -1.79 19.91
C THR A 6 -2.85 -3.03 19.50
N SER A 7 -3.15 -4.17 20.11
CA SER A 7 -2.46 -5.38 19.73
C SER A 7 -2.95 -5.93 18.41
N VAL A 8 -4.15 -5.56 17.97
CA VAL A 8 -4.71 -6.10 16.73
C VAL A 8 -4.78 -5.11 15.61
N SER A 9 -4.57 -3.84 15.88
CA SER A 9 -4.62 -2.88 14.79
C SER A 9 -3.42 -1.96 14.88
N MET A 10 -2.80 -1.72 13.75
CA MET A 10 -1.65 -0.85 13.66
C MET A 10 -2.08 0.46 13.03
N THR A 11 -1.42 1.54 13.45
CA THR A 11 -1.66 2.82 12.81
C THR A 11 -1.13 2.79 11.39
N PRO A 12 -1.66 3.63 10.51
CA PRO A 12 -1.15 3.71 9.15
C PRO A 12 0.36 3.98 9.09
N ASN A 13 0.86 4.84 9.94
CA ASN A 13 2.30 5.14 9.93
C ASN A 13 3.11 3.92 10.33
N ALA A 14 2.65 3.15 11.31
CA ALA A 14 3.36 1.96 11.73
C ALA A 14 3.42 0.93 10.60
N ILE A 15 2.33 0.76 9.87
CA ILE A 15 2.30 -0.19 8.76
C ILE A 15 3.25 0.27 7.65
N LEU A 16 3.22 1.55 7.30
CA LEU A 16 4.08 2.06 6.24
C LEU A 16 5.54 1.96 6.58
N ASN A 17 5.88 1.98 7.86
CA ASN A 17 7.26 1.89 8.30
C ASN A 17 7.76 0.47 8.52
N MET A 18 6.90 -0.54 8.37
CA MET A 18 7.33 -1.92 8.49
C MET A 18 8.30 -2.27 7.37
N VAL A 19 9.32 -3.04 7.74
CA VAL A 19 10.34 -3.47 6.79
C VAL A 19 10.09 -4.94 6.45
N PRO A 20 9.77 -5.25 5.19
CA PRO A 20 9.49 -6.63 4.82
C PRO A 20 10.61 -7.60 5.18
N GLY A 21 11.86 -7.16 5.11
CA GLY A 21 13.00 -8.00 5.38
C GLY A 21 13.17 -8.38 6.83
N ALA A 22 12.59 -7.62 7.78
CA ALA A 22 12.73 -7.92 9.20
C ALA A 22 11.86 -9.10 9.61
N ASN A 23 10.62 -9.16 9.10
CA ASN A 23 9.72 -10.29 9.35
C ASN A 23 8.70 -10.34 8.22
N LEU A 24 9.05 -11.08 7.20
CA LEU A 24 8.23 -11.14 6.00
C LEU A 24 6.84 -11.70 6.27
N GLY A 25 6.73 -12.76 7.08
CA GLY A 25 5.44 -13.37 7.37
C GLY A 25 4.49 -12.41 8.06
N ALA A 26 4.99 -11.68 9.06
CA ALA A 26 4.17 -10.71 9.78
C ALA A 26 3.79 -9.55 8.86
N TYR A 27 4.70 -9.12 8.01
CA TYR A 27 4.42 -8.06 7.06
C TYR A 27 3.28 -8.46 6.12
N VAL A 28 3.37 -9.64 5.53
CA VAL A 28 2.36 -10.14 4.59
C VAL A 28 1.00 -10.28 5.28
N GLN A 29 0.99 -10.81 6.51
CA GLN A 29 -0.27 -10.94 7.25
C GLN A 29 -0.90 -9.59 7.51
N THR A 30 -0.10 -8.62 7.95
CA THR A 30 -0.60 -7.28 8.25
C THR A 30 -1.17 -6.63 7.01
N VAL A 31 -0.44 -6.71 5.92
CA VAL A 31 -0.86 -6.10 4.65
C VAL A 31 -2.13 -6.76 4.13
N SER A 32 -2.24 -8.08 4.26
CA SER A 32 -3.39 -8.82 3.74
C SER A 32 -4.67 -8.51 4.51
N ALA A 33 -4.55 -7.98 5.73
CA ALA A 33 -5.71 -7.61 6.53
C ALA A 33 -6.25 -6.23 6.19
N ILE A 34 -5.54 -5.43 5.40
CA ILE A 34 -5.98 -4.09 5.03
C ILE A 34 -7.13 -4.21 4.02
N PRO A 35 -8.27 -3.54 4.26
CA PRO A 35 -9.38 -3.59 3.32
C PRO A 35 -9.02 -2.96 1.98
N MET A 36 -9.59 -3.49 0.92
CA MET A 36 -9.45 -2.88 -0.40
C MET A 36 -10.36 -1.68 -0.51
N LEU A 37 -9.93 -0.69 -1.29
CA LEU A 37 -10.74 0.50 -1.52
C LEU A 37 -11.76 0.25 -2.61
N SER A 38 -12.96 0.82 -2.43
CA SER A 38 -13.91 0.90 -3.52
C SER A 38 -13.40 1.89 -4.56
N ALA A 39 -13.93 1.80 -5.78
CA ALA A 39 -13.56 2.75 -6.83
C ALA A 39 -13.89 4.18 -6.42
N GLU A 40 -15.03 4.36 -5.75
CA GLU A 40 -15.45 5.68 -5.30
C GLU A 40 -14.54 6.27 -4.25
N ARG A 41 -14.13 5.44 -3.28
CA ARG A 41 -13.23 5.92 -2.23
C ARG A 41 -11.85 6.23 -2.79
N GLU A 42 -11.38 5.39 -3.69
CA GLU A 42 -10.09 5.63 -4.33
C GLU A 42 -10.12 6.96 -5.10
N GLN A 43 -11.20 7.22 -5.83
CA GLN A 43 -11.36 8.47 -6.58
C GLN A 43 -11.35 9.66 -5.64
N GLU A 44 -12.06 9.57 -4.52
CA GLU A 44 -12.12 10.65 -3.54
C GLU A 44 -10.73 10.95 -2.98
N LEU A 45 -10.00 9.91 -2.60
CA LEU A 45 -8.66 10.10 -2.05
C LEU A 45 -7.70 10.65 -3.10
N ALA A 46 -7.81 10.16 -4.33
CA ALA A 46 -6.97 10.64 -5.41
C ALA A 46 -7.21 12.12 -5.70
N GLU A 47 -8.47 12.54 -5.64
CA GLU A 47 -8.80 13.95 -5.85
C GLU A 47 -8.24 14.83 -4.74
N ARG A 48 -8.34 14.37 -3.49
CA ARG A 48 -7.77 15.13 -2.37
C ARG A 48 -6.27 15.27 -2.51
N LEU A 49 -5.61 14.21 -2.95
CA LEU A 49 -4.18 14.28 -3.15
C LEU A 49 -3.83 15.19 -4.32
N PHE A 50 -4.55 15.06 -5.41
CA PHE A 50 -4.26 15.78 -6.65
C PHE A 50 -4.49 17.30 -6.50
N TYR A 51 -5.60 17.68 -5.89
CA TYR A 51 -5.96 19.09 -5.78
C TYR A 51 -5.49 19.75 -4.49
N ASP A 52 -5.42 19.00 -3.39
CA ASP A 52 -5.13 19.56 -2.08
C ASP A 52 -3.78 19.11 -1.51
N ASN A 53 -3.03 18.28 -2.24
CA ASN A 53 -1.77 17.71 -1.76
C ASN A 53 -1.90 16.99 -0.42
N SER A 54 -3.02 16.29 -0.22
CA SER A 54 -3.31 15.62 1.04
C SER A 54 -2.37 14.44 1.26
N VAL A 55 -1.46 14.57 2.22
CA VAL A 55 -0.53 13.50 2.57
C VAL A 55 -1.28 12.31 3.18
N ASP A 56 -2.32 12.58 3.97
CA ASP A 56 -3.11 11.50 4.56
C ASP A 56 -3.80 10.67 3.48
N SER A 57 -4.29 11.32 2.44
CA SER A 57 -4.91 10.61 1.32
C SER A 57 -3.88 9.75 0.58
N ALA A 58 -2.66 10.27 0.40
CA ALA A 58 -1.60 9.50 -0.23
C ALA A 58 -1.27 8.26 0.59
N ARG A 59 -1.19 8.39 1.90
CA ARG A 59 -0.92 7.25 2.78
C ARG A 59 -2.01 6.19 2.67
N GLU A 60 -3.25 6.61 2.67
CA GLU A 60 -4.36 5.66 2.58
C GLU A 60 -4.35 4.93 1.23
N LEU A 61 -4.04 5.64 0.15
CA LEU A 61 -3.92 5.03 -1.17
C LEU A 61 -2.80 3.99 -1.21
N VAL A 62 -1.64 4.33 -0.65
CA VAL A 62 -0.51 3.39 -0.61
C VAL A 62 -0.88 2.15 0.20
N LEU A 63 -1.45 2.35 1.39
CA LEU A 63 -1.80 1.23 2.26
C LEU A 63 -2.75 0.24 1.59
N ALA A 64 -3.74 0.77 0.89
CA ALA A 64 -4.75 -0.08 0.26
C ALA A 64 -4.19 -0.92 -0.89
N HIS A 65 -3.02 -0.58 -1.39
CA HIS A 65 -2.43 -1.28 -2.53
C HIS A 65 -1.19 -2.09 -2.17
N LEU A 66 -0.82 -2.16 -0.89
CA LEU A 66 0.34 -2.94 -0.47
C LEU A 66 0.16 -4.43 -0.75
N ARG A 67 -1.06 -4.94 -0.61
CA ARG A 67 -1.34 -6.34 -0.91
C ARG A 67 -1.09 -6.65 -2.38
N PHE A 68 -1.43 -5.72 -3.25
CA PHE A 68 -1.17 -5.88 -4.67
C PHE A 68 0.33 -6.02 -4.94
N VAL A 69 1.15 -5.19 -4.26
CA VAL A 69 2.60 -5.26 -4.40
C VAL A 69 3.12 -6.63 -3.97
N VAL A 70 2.63 -7.15 -2.84
CA VAL A 70 3.03 -8.47 -2.37
C VAL A 70 2.66 -9.54 -3.40
N HIS A 71 1.47 -9.45 -3.96
CA HIS A 71 1.00 -10.41 -4.95
C HIS A 71 1.91 -10.41 -6.18
N VAL A 72 2.24 -9.24 -6.69
CA VAL A 72 3.13 -9.11 -7.85
C VAL A 72 4.52 -9.63 -7.52
N ALA A 73 5.05 -9.29 -6.34
CA ALA A 73 6.38 -9.74 -5.94
C ALA A 73 6.45 -11.27 -5.91
N ARG A 74 5.40 -11.91 -5.41
CA ARG A 74 5.36 -13.37 -5.33
C ARG A 74 5.31 -14.03 -6.69
N SER A 75 4.78 -13.34 -7.70
CA SER A 75 4.75 -13.90 -9.04
C SER A 75 6.14 -14.01 -9.66
N TYR A 76 7.12 -13.35 -9.06
CA TYR A 76 8.51 -13.44 -9.50
C TYR A 76 9.34 -14.39 -8.64
N SER A 77 8.72 -15.16 -7.75
CA SER A 77 9.47 -16.10 -6.95
C SER A 77 10.07 -17.16 -7.87
N GLY A 78 11.28 -17.62 -7.53
CA GLY A 78 11.97 -18.61 -8.36
C GLY A 78 12.94 -17.99 -9.35
N TYR A 79 13.02 -16.68 -9.43
CA TYR A 79 13.96 -16.00 -10.32
C TYR A 79 15.25 -15.59 -9.61
N GLY A 80 15.50 -16.16 -8.43
CA GLY A 80 16.72 -15.89 -7.71
C GLY A 80 16.73 -14.59 -6.92
N LEU A 81 15.61 -13.89 -6.86
CA LEU A 81 15.47 -12.64 -6.12
C LEU A 81 14.70 -12.89 -4.85
N GLN A 82 15.06 -12.18 -3.78
CA GLN A 82 14.37 -12.32 -2.51
C GLN A 82 13.04 -11.59 -2.56
N GLU A 83 12.00 -12.23 -2.03
CA GLU A 83 10.66 -11.65 -2.02
C GLU A 83 10.62 -10.31 -1.30
N ALA A 84 11.33 -10.21 -0.17
CA ALA A 84 11.37 -8.96 0.59
C ALA A 84 11.94 -7.81 -0.23
N ASP A 85 12.98 -8.06 -1.00
CA ASP A 85 13.58 -7.03 -1.84
C ASP A 85 12.63 -6.60 -2.94
N LEU A 86 11.93 -7.57 -3.55
CA LEU A 86 10.95 -7.28 -4.58
C LEU A 86 9.80 -6.44 -4.02
N ILE A 87 9.35 -6.75 -2.81
CA ILE A 87 8.30 -5.97 -2.17
C ILE A 87 8.76 -4.54 -1.94
N GLN A 88 9.98 -4.35 -1.45
CA GLN A 88 10.49 -3.00 -1.21
C GLN A 88 10.58 -2.20 -2.51
N GLU A 89 11.07 -2.80 -3.57
CA GLU A 89 11.12 -2.14 -4.87
C GLU A 89 9.71 -1.81 -5.37
N GLY A 90 8.78 -2.75 -5.22
CA GLY A 90 7.41 -2.52 -5.62
C GLY A 90 6.75 -1.41 -4.84
N ASN A 91 7.04 -1.31 -3.54
CA ASN A 91 6.51 -0.24 -2.71
C ASN A 91 7.01 1.12 -3.15
N VAL A 92 8.28 1.22 -3.54
CA VAL A 92 8.83 2.46 -4.08
C VAL A 92 8.10 2.83 -5.36
N GLY A 93 7.88 1.86 -6.24
CA GLY A 93 7.13 2.09 -7.47
C GLY A 93 5.71 2.53 -7.22
N LEU A 94 5.05 1.92 -6.21
CA LEU A 94 3.70 2.29 -5.83
C LEU A 94 3.64 3.74 -5.35
N MET A 95 4.60 4.15 -4.52
CA MET A 95 4.62 5.52 -4.04
C MET A 95 4.77 6.52 -5.18
N LYS A 96 5.62 6.18 -6.16
CA LYS A 96 5.77 7.03 -7.33
C LYS A 96 4.48 7.08 -8.15
N ALA A 97 3.81 5.95 -8.30
CA ALA A 97 2.55 5.89 -9.04
C ALA A 97 1.48 6.74 -8.36
N VAL A 98 1.39 6.67 -7.03
CA VAL A 98 0.42 7.46 -6.28
C VAL A 98 0.67 8.96 -6.49
N LYS A 99 1.92 9.37 -6.48
CA LYS A 99 2.26 10.78 -6.67
C LYS A 99 1.90 11.29 -8.07
N ARG A 100 1.89 10.40 -9.06
CA ARG A 100 1.64 10.77 -10.46
C ARG A 100 0.21 10.49 -10.90
N PHE A 101 -0.56 9.84 -10.04
CA PHE A 101 -1.90 9.44 -10.41
C PHE A 101 -2.79 10.65 -10.66
N ASP A 102 -3.43 10.66 -11.81
CA ASP A 102 -4.33 11.74 -12.22
C ASP A 102 -5.76 11.21 -12.17
N PRO A 103 -6.57 11.64 -11.21
CA PRO A 103 -7.93 11.12 -11.07
C PRO A 103 -8.85 11.55 -12.21
N THR A 104 -8.42 12.48 -13.05
CA THR A 104 -9.25 12.92 -14.17
C THR A 104 -9.18 11.98 -15.37
N LYS A 105 -8.30 10.98 -15.33
CA LYS A 105 -8.11 10.06 -16.45
C LYS A 105 -9.13 8.93 -16.50
N GLY A 106 -9.92 8.75 -15.44
CA GLY A 106 -10.98 7.75 -15.44
C GLY A 106 -10.50 6.30 -15.29
N VAL A 107 -9.28 6.08 -14.80
CA VAL A 107 -8.75 4.73 -14.59
C VAL A 107 -8.43 4.52 -13.12
N ARG A 108 -8.36 3.24 -12.70
CA ARG A 108 -7.97 2.89 -11.35
C ARG A 108 -6.46 2.98 -11.21
N LEU A 109 -5.99 3.20 -9.98
CA LEU A 109 -4.57 3.33 -9.69
C LEU A 109 -3.78 2.12 -10.17
N VAL A 110 -4.30 0.92 -9.98
CA VAL A 110 -3.59 -0.29 -10.38
C VAL A 110 -3.46 -0.42 -11.90
N SER A 111 -4.27 0.32 -12.65
CA SER A 111 -4.18 0.31 -14.11
C SER A 111 -3.31 1.44 -14.64
N PHE A 112 -2.94 2.33 -13.76
CA PHE A 112 -2.11 3.47 -14.11
C PHE A 112 -0.66 3.05 -14.25
#